data_cdc97548df887be56552ae0a2369279f
#
_entry.id   cdc97548df887be56552ae0a2369279f
#
_cell.length_a   1.000
_cell.length_b   1.000
_cell.length_c   1.000
_cell.angle_alpha   90.00
_cell.angle_beta   90.00
_cell.angle_gamma   90.00
#
_symmetry.space_group_name_H-M   'P 1'
#
loop_
_entity.id
_entity.type
_entity.pdbx_description
1 polymer ?
#
loop_
_entity_poly.entity_id
_entity_poly.type
_entity_poly.pdbx_seq_one_letter_code
_entity_poly.pdbx_strand_id
1 'polypeptide(L)'
;PEVLKTIKRKNITLPQFHELLSLSAARGVPVSTELILGLPGETAESYKAGIAYCVEHSIVYYVSLLTNLQNSEMNDKQYRELHDIKSIEMVDPSGDSTDDTNDLVVAHSALTEQEYVDLVIWNQLVTCLYCYKTANHIIKALVEKGADCATLLDKIVSKLRTDSVVADYMAQYANHVQD
;
A
#
# COMPACT_ATOMS: atom_id res chain seq x y z
N PRO A 1 -2.95 -5.68 13.99
CA PRO A 1 -2.69 -6.93 14.78
C PRO A 1 -3.34 -8.17 14.16
N GLU A 2 -4.61 -8.07 13.67
CA GLU A 2 -5.32 -9.22 13.10
C GLU A 2 -4.71 -9.67 11.76
N VAL A 3 -4.40 -8.75 10.85
CA VAL A 3 -3.71 -9.05 9.57
C VAL A 3 -2.43 -9.84 9.80
N LEU A 4 -1.59 -9.42 10.76
CA LEU A 4 -0.33 -10.12 11.09
C LEU A 4 -0.57 -11.55 11.59
N LYS A 5 -1.66 -11.78 12.32
CA LYS A 5 -2.05 -13.14 12.75
C LYS A 5 -2.47 -13.99 11.56
N THR A 6 -3.28 -13.40 10.66
CA THR A 6 -3.77 -14.07 9.45
C THR A 6 -2.61 -14.55 8.58
N ILE A 7 -1.60 -13.71 8.37
CA ILE A 7 -0.40 -14.05 7.58
C ILE A 7 0.72 -14.69 8.43
N LYS A 8 0.45 -15.04 9.68
CA LYS A 8 1.39 -15.68 10.62
C LYS A 8 2.74 -14.96 10.76
N ARG A 9 2.74 -13.63 10.66
CA ARG A 9 3.94 -12.79 10.84
C ARG A 9 3.98 -12.14 12.22
N LYS A 10 5.20 -12.01 12.73
CA LYS A 10 5.49 -11.18 13.90
C LYS A 10 6.33 -9.99 13.45
N ASN A 11 5.81 -8.79 13.70
CA ASN A 11 6.58 -7.57 13.53
C ASN A 11 7.08 -7.07 14.89
N ILE A 12 8.05 -6.16 14.87
CA ILE A 12 8.40 -5.39 16.06
C ILE A 12 7.18 -4.62 16.56
N THR A 13 7.10 -4.39 17.85
CA THR A 13 6.00 -3.61 18.44
C THR A 13 6.12 -2.13 18.06
N LEU A 14 5.02 -1.38 18.09
CA LEU A 14 5.06 0.06 17.84
C LEU A 14 6.04 0.81 18.77
N PRO A 15 6.11 0.53 20.10
CA PRO A 15 7.13 1.14 20.95
C PRO A 15 8.58 0.86 20.49
N GLN A 16 8.88 -0.37 20.10
CA GLN A 16 10.21 -0.72 19.57
C GLN A 16 10.49 -0.01 18.24
N PHE A 17 9.48 0.14 17.39
CA PHE A 17 9.60 0.87 16.14
C PHE A 17 9.88 2.36 16.39
N HIS A 18 9.18 3.00 17.34
CA HIS A 18 9.44 4.39 17.74
C HIS A 18 10.85 4.58 18.33
N GLU A 19 11.31 3.63 19.12
CA GLU A 19 12.68 3.65 19.65
C GLU A 19 13.69 3.59 18.50
N LEU A 20 13.48 2.69 17.53
CA LEU A 20 14.31 2.58 16.33
C LEU A 20 14.35 3.89 15.54
N LEU A 21 13.19 4.52 15.29
CA LEU A 21 13.11 5.81 14.61
C LEU A 21 13.91 6.90 15.35
N SER A 22 13.76 6.98 16.66
CA SER A 22 14.45 7.96 17.51
C SER A 22 15.96 7.76 17.48
N LEU A 23 16.42 6.52 17.61
CA LEU A 23 17.85 6.17 17.57
C LEU A 23 18.47 6.46 16.19
N SER A 24 17.73 6.18 15.13
CA SER A 24 18.17 6.43 13.75
C SER A 24 18.25 7.93 13.47
N ALA A 25 17.25 8.70 13.89
CA ALA A 25 17.24 10.16 13.75
C ALA A 25 18.43 10.80 14.50
N ALA A 26 18.72 10.36 15.73
CA ALA A 26 19.85 10.84 16.54
C ALA A 26 21.22 10.57 15.87
N ARG A 27 21.30 9.60 14.96
CA ARG A 27 22.52 9.23 14.24
C ARG A 27 22.53 9.69 12.77
N GLY A 28 21.51 10.41 12.33
CA GLY A 28 21.38 10.84 10.94
C GLY A 28 21.19 9.67 9.94
N VAL A 29 20.71 8.51 10.41
CA VAL A 29 20.44 7.34 9.56
C VAL A 29 19.01 7.43 9.03
N PRO A 30 18.80 7.50 7.71
CA PRO A 30 17.45 7.51 7.16
C PRO A 30 16.76 6.16 7.38
N VAL A 31 15.48 6.21 7.73
CA VAL A 31 14.63 5.02 7.89
C VAL A 31 13.51 5.08 6.85
N SER A 32 13.27 3.97 6.21
CA SER A 32 12.10 3.74 5.38
C SER A 32 11.40 2.46 5.80
N THR A 33 10.13 2.33 5.47
CA THR A 33 9.35 1.11 5.69
C THR A 33 8.77 0.63 4.37
N GLU A 34 8.51 -0.66 4.29
CA GLU A 34 7.77 -1.26 3.19
C GLU A 34 6.39 -1.68 3.68
N LEU A 35 5.37 -1.33 2.92
CA LEU A 35 3.99 -1.73 3.14
C LEU A 35 3.58 -2.64 1.98
N ILE A 36 2.76 -3.63 2.27
CA ILE A 36 2.27 -4.56 1.25
C ILE A 36 0.77 -4.36 1.09
N LEU A 37 0.33 -4.03 -0.12
CA LEU A 37 -1.09 -3.92 -0.46
C LEU A 37 -1.63 -5.29 -0.88
N GLY A 38 -2.80 -5.64 -0.34
CA GLY A 38 -3.51 -6.89 -0.68
C GLY A 38 -3.34 -8.00 0.35
N LEU A 39 -2.81 -7.73 1.54
CA LEU A 39 -2.68 -8.73 2.61
C LEU A 39 -4.05 -9.24 3.07
N PRO A 40 -4.26 -10.57 3.14
CA PRO A 40 -5.53 -11.15 3.57
C PRO A 40 -5.98 -10.63 4.94
N GLY A 41 -7.22 -10.14 5.00
CA GLY A 41 -7.81 -9.54 6.20
C GLY A 41 -7.53 -8.05 6.39
N GLU A 42 -6.78 -7.40 5.52
CA GLU A 42 -6.60 -5.95 5.53
C GLU A 42 -7.73 -5.26 4.79
N THR A 43 -8.33 -4.23 5.40
CA THR A 43 -9.36 -3.40 4.75
C THR A 43 -8.75 -2.16 4.12
N ALA A 44 -9.49 -1.52 3.21
CA ALA A 44 -9.07 -0.26 2.61
C ALA A 44 -8.76 0.82 3.67
N GLU A 45 -9.58 0.89 4.72
CA GLU A 45 -9.40 1.84 5.83
C GLU A 45 -8.12 1.52 6.61
N SER A 46 -7.87 0.24 6.94
CA SER A 46 -6.67 -0.14 7.71
C SER A 46 -5.39 0.12 6.93
N TYR A 47 -5.40 -0.12 5.62
CA TYR A 47 -4.29 0.20 4.73
C TYR A 47 -4.01 1.71 4.69
N LYS A 48 -5.03 2.52 4.46
CA LYS A 48 -4.91 4.00 4.45
C LYS A 48 -4.43 4.55 5.79
N ALA A 49 -4.90 3.97 6.90
CA ALA A 49 -4.41 4.33 8.24
C ALA A 49 -2.92 4.04 8.42
N GLY A 50 -2.41 2.93 7.85
CA GLY A 50 -0.98 2.62 7.82
C GLY A 50 -0.15 3.66 7.07
N ILE A 51 -0.63 4.11 5.91
CA ILE A 51 -0.01 5.20 5.13
C ILE A 51 -0.05 6.53 5.91
N ALA A 52 -1.22 6.88 6.48
CA ALA A 52 -1.37 8.10 7.28
C ALA A 52 -0.40 8.13 8.46
N TYR A 53 -0.23 6.99 9.15
CA TYR A 53 0.76 6.83 10.21
C TYR A 53 2.19 7.13 9.72
N CYS A 54 2.58 6.64 8.54
CA CYS A 54 3.89 6.95 7.97
C CYS A 54 4.07 8.45 7.71
N VAL A 55 3.03 9.12 7.19
CA VAL A 55 3.03 10.56 6.93
C VAL A 55 3.16 11.36 8.24
N GLU A 56 2.36 11.04 9.25
CA GLU A 56 2.36 11.69 10.58
C GLU A 56 3.72 11.58 11.27
N HIS A 57 4.39 10.44 11.14
CA HIS A 57 5.69 10.19 11.76
C HIS A 57 6.89 10.52 10.87
N SER A 58 6.63 11.16 9.72
CA SER A 58 7.68 11.54 8.76
C SER A 58 8.51 10.36 8.23
N ILE A 59 7.90 9.19 8.12
CA ILE A 59 8.52 7.96 7.61
C ILE A 59 8.35 7.91 6.09
N VAL A 60 9.45 7.72 5.37
CA VAL A 60 9.40 7.38 3.94
C VAL A 60 8.96 5.92 3.81
N TYR A 61 8.00 5.66 2.93
CA TYR A 61 7.51 4.32 2.70
C TYR A 61 7.58 3.93 1.23
N TYR A 62 7.64 2.64 0.99
CA TYR A 62 7.47 2.01 -0.32
C TYR A 62 6.29 1.06 -0.24
N VAL A 63 5.62 0.84 -1.35
CA VAL A 63 4.50 -0.10 -1.42
C VAL A 63 4.83 -1.18 -2.43
N SER A 64 4.74 -2.43 -1.99
CA SER A 64 4.75 -3.61 -2.83
C SER A 64 3.34 -4.17 -2.95
N LEU A 65 2.97 -4.60 -4.14
CA LEU A 65 1.73 -5.35 -4.34
C LEU A 65 1.96 -6.80 -3.91
N LEU A 66 0.98 -7.39 -3.23
CA LEU A 66 1.10 -8.77 -2.77
C LEU A 66 1.13 -9.73 -3.95
N THR A 67 2.26 -10.37 -4.17
CA THR A 67 2.41 -11.49 -5.10
C THR A 67 2.36 -12.81 -4.34
N ASN A 68 1.60 -13.76 -4.87
CA ASN A 68 1.47 -15.09 -4.29
C ASN A 68 2.58 -16.00 -4.83
N LEU A 69 3.54 -16.31 -3.98
CA LEU A 69 4.66 -17.18 -4.35
C LEU A 69 4.22 -18.65 -4.36
N GLN A 70 4.65 -19.43 -5.34
CA GLN A 70 4.21 -20.82 -5.58
C GLN A 70 4.30 -21.72 -4.34
N ASN A 71 5.34 -21.59 -3.53
CA ASN A 71 5.58 -22.42 -2.35
C ASN A 71 5.17 -21.73 -1.04
N SER A 72 4.36 -20.66 -1.10
CA SER A 72 3.84 -20.00 0.10
C SER A 72 2.57 -20.68 0.61
N GLU A 73 2.31 -20.54 1.92
CA GLU A 73 1.06 -21.02 2.53
C GLU A 73 -0.18 -20.34 1.90
N MET A 74 -0.03 -19.10 1.43
CA MET A 74 -1.10 -18.39 0.72
C MET A 74 -1.49 -19.03 -0.62
N ASN A 75 -0.65 -19.92 -1.15
CA ASN A 75 -0.99 -20.71 -2.35
C ASN A 75 -1.73 -22.02 -2.02
N ASP A 76 -1.81 -22.39 -0.76
CA ASP A 76 -2.60 -23.54 -0.34
C ASP A 76 -4.10 -23.33 -0.63
N LYS A 77 -4.72 -24.34 -1.25
CA LYS A 77 -6.11 -24.25 -1.67
C LYS A 77 -7.06 -23.93 -0.51
N GLN A 78 -6.85 -24.54 0.65
CA GLN A 78 -7.71 -24.32 1.82
C GLN A 78 -7.54 -22.90 2.36
N TYR A 79 -6.31 -22.37 2.36
CA TYR A 79 -6.05 -21.00 2.76
C TYR A 79 -6.71 -20.00 1.80
N ARG A 80 -6.61 -20.21 0.49
CA ARG A 80 -7.24 -19.36 -0.54
C ARG A 80 -8.77 -19.37 -0.42
N GLU A 81 -9.37 -20.53 -0.23
CA GLU A 81 -10.82 -20.65 -0.02
C GLU A 81 -11.27 -19.97 1.29
N LEU A 82 -10.52 -20.16 2.39
CA LEU A 82 -10.83 -19.54 3.69
C LEU A 82 -10.84 -18.01 3.64
N HIS A 83 -9.94 -17.42 2.87
CA HIS A 83 -9.77 -15.98 2.78
C HIS A 83 -10.36 -15.36 1.50
N ASP A 84 -11.03 -16.16 0.66
CA ASP A 84 -11.58 -15.74 -0.65
C ASP A 84 -10.55 -14.97 -1.50
N ILE A 85 -9.32 -15.54 -1.59
CA ILE A 85 -8.22 -14.89 -2.32
C ILE A 85 -8.44 -15.03 -3.82
N LYS A 86 -8.48 -13.89 -4.52
CA LYS A 86 -8.50 -13.79 -5.98
C LYS A 86 -7.18 -13.20 -6.45
N SER A 87 -6.61 -13.81 -7.47
CA SER A 87 -5.36 -13.37 -8.07
C SER A 87 -5.45 -13.38 -9.59
N ILE A 88 -4.61 -12.56 -10.21
CA ILE A 88 -4.37 -12.55 -11.65
C ILE A 88 -2.92 -12.97 -11.91
N GLU A 89 -2.72 -13.69 -12.99
CA GLU A 89 -1.38 -14.11 -13.42
C GLU A 89 -0.61 -12.88 -13.93
N MET A 90 0.60 -12.66 -13.39
CA MET A 90 1.48 -11.63 -13.90
C MET A 90 2.27 -12.19 -15.07
N VAL A 91 2.02 -11.66 -16.27
CA VAL A 91 2.82 -11.95 -17.45
C VAL A 91 4.10 -11.11 -17.39
N ASP A 92 5.26 -11.76 -17.40
CA ASP A 92 6.52 -11.05 -17.53
C ASP A 92 6.67 -10.49 -18.97
N PRO A 93 6.62 -9.17 -19.18
CA PRO A 93 6.73 -8.57 -20.50
C PRO A 93 8.11 -8.77 -21.13
N SER A 94 9.12 -9.19 -20.37
CA SER A 94 10.47 -9.49 -20.91
C SER A 94 10.53 -10.81 -21.68
N GLY A 95 9.53 -11.69 -21.51
CA GLY A 95 9.49 -13.01 -22.17
C GLY A 95 10.58 -13.98 -21.71
N ASP A 96 11.33 -13.62 -20.68
CA ASP A 96 12.41 -14.45 -20.10
C ASP A 96 11.82 -15.31 -18.96
N SER A 97 10.62 -15.86 -19.20
CA SER A 97 9.89 -16.66 -18.24
C SER A 97 10.62 -17.97 -17.98
N THR A 98 11.37 -18.03 -16.92
CA THR A 98 11.42 -19.25 -16.13
C THR A 98 9.99 -19.51 -15.66
N ASP A 99 9.54 -20.75 -15.61
CA ASP A 99 8.17 -21.23 -15.27
C ASP A 99 7.56 -20.69 -13.94
N ASP A 100 8.08 -19.63 -13.36
CA ASP A 100 7.65 -19.00 -12.12
C ASP A 100 6.61 -17.90 -12.40
N THR A 101 5.39 -18.31 -12.72
CA THR A 101 4.25 -17.39 -12.74
C THR A 101 3.93 -16.95 -11.32
N ASN A 102 4.13 -15.68 -11.03
CA ASN A 102 3.71 -15.08 -9.77
C ASN A 102 2.32 -14.48 -9.95
N ASP A 103 1.39 -14.93 -9.13
CA ASP A 103 0.02 -14.39 -9.10
C ASP A 103 -0.04 -13.11 -8.29
N LEU A 104 -0.57 -12.04 -8.87
CA LEU A 104 -0.89 -10.82 -8.13
C LEU A 104 -2.23 -10.99 -7.42
N VAL A 105 -2.25 -10.82 -6.10
CA VAL A 105 -3.49 -10.83 -5.31
C VAL A 105 -4.24 -9.51 -5.50
N VAL A 106 -5.46 -9.58 -6.01
CA VAL A 106 -6.28 -8.41 -6.36
C VAL A 106 -7.55 -8.28 -5.53
N ALA A 107 -7.95 -9.33 -4.80
CA ALA A 107 -9.08 -9.28 -3.87
C ALA A 107 -8.99 -10.39 -2.82
N HIS A 108 -9.69 -10.20 -1.73
CA HIS A 108 -9.92 -11.21 -0.67
C HIS A 108 -11.15 -10.84 0.17
N SER A 109 -11.51 -11.65 1.15
CA SER A 109 -12.73 -11.50 1.95
C SER A 109 -12.95 -10.11 2.60
N ALA A 110 -11.89 -9.33 2.81
CA ALA A 110 -11.95 -7.99 3.43
C ALA A 110 -11.64 -6.84 2.44
N LEU A 111 -11.35 -7.15 1.18
CA LEU A 111 -11.00 -6.16 0.16
C LEU A 111 -11.51 -6.63 -1.21
N THR A 112 -12.44 -5.89 -1.78
CA THR A 112 -12.95 -6.15 -3.12
C THR A 112 -11.95 -5.75 -4.21
N GLU A 113 -12.09 -6.31 -5.40
CA GLU A 113 -11.25 -5.96 -6.56
C GLU A 113 -11.34 -4.46 -6.90
N GLN A 114 -12.54 -3.88 -6.83
CA GLN A 114 -12.71 -2.44 -7.07
C GLN A 114 -12.00 -1.59 -6.01
N GLU A 115 -12.09 -1.95 -4.73
CA GLU A 115 -11.35 -1.27 -3.66
C GLU A 115 -9.85 -1.43 -3.82
N TYR A 116 -9.38 -2.60 -4.27
CA TYR A 116 -7.96 -2.81 -4.57
C TYR A 116 -7.46 -1.85 -5.65
N VAL A 117 -8.15 -1.77 -6.79
CA VAL A 117 -7.81 -0.82 -7.87
C VAL A 117 -7.83 0.62 -7.37
N ASP A 118 -8.87 0.99 -6.61
CA ASP A 118 -8.98 2.34 -6.02
C ASP A 118 -7.82 2.64 -5.06
N LEU A 119 -7.35 1.65 -4.29
CA LEU A 119 -6.20 1.80 -3.40
C LEU A 119 -4.87 1.92 -4.16
N VAL A 120 -4.67 1.16 -5.23
CA VAL A 120 -3.48 1.30 -6.09
C VAL A 120 -3.35 2.73 -6.60
N ILE A 121 -4.45 3.26 -7.12
CA ILE A 121 -4.54 4.63 -7.62
C ILE A 121 -4.32 5.65 -6.50
N TRP A 122 -5.01 5.47 -5.37
CA TRP A 122 -4.89 6.33 -4.20
C TRP A 122 -3.45 6.38 -3.69
N ASN A 123 -2.83 5.20 -3.54
CA ASN A 123 -1.45 5.07 -3.10
C ASN A 123 -0.47 5.77 -4.06
N GLN A 124 -0.65 5.61 -5.37
CA GLN A 124 0.20 6.26 -6.36
C GLN A 124 0.17 7.79 -6.22
N LEU A 125 -1.03 8.36 -6.05
CA LEU A 125 -1.19 9.81 -5.85
C LEU A 125 -0.55 10.28 -4.53
N VAL A 126 -0.79 9.56 -3.43
CA VAL A 126 -0.20 9.92 -2.13
C VAL A 126 1.32 9.78 -2.16
N THR A 127 1.86 8.75 -2.83
CA THR A 127 3.31 8.58 -3.01
C THR A 127 3.91 9.77 -3.79
N CYS A 128 3.27 10.21 -4.86
CA CYS A 128 3.71 11.40 -5.60
C CYS A 128 3.71 12.66 -4.72
N LEU A 129 2.66 12.86 -3.93
CA LEU A 129 2.51 14.04 -3.07
C LEU A 129 3.51 14.04 -1.90
N TYR A 130 3.71 12.89 -1.27
CA TYR A 130 4.46 12.78 -0.03
C TYR A 130 5.89 12.26 -0.25
N CYS A 131 6.09 11.07 -0.81
CA CYS A 131 7.41 10.46 -0.94
C CYS A 131 8.29 11.18 -1.97
N TYR A 132 7.71 11.62 -3.10
CA TYR A 132 8.42 12.45 -4.08
C TYR A 132 8.43 13.94 -3.75
N LYS A 133 7.93 14.29 -2.56
CA LYS A 133 8.03 15.62 -1.95
C LYS A 133 7.34 16.76 -2.75
N THR A 134 6.37 16.44 -3.60
CA THR A 134 5.66 17.48 -4.37
C THR A 134 4.77 18.37 -3.50
N ALA A 135 4.18 17.83 -2.42
CA ALA A 135 3.33 18.54 -1.48
C ALA A 135 3.58 18.18 0.00
N ASN A 136 4.64 17.44 0.31
CA ASN A 136 4.87 16.90 1.65
C ASN A 136 4.95 17.97 2.74
N HIS A 137 5.53 19.14 2.45
CA HIS A 137 5.62 20.24 3.42
C HIS A 137 4.25 20.82 3.76
N ILE A 138 3.35 20.93 2.77
CA ILE A 138 1.98 21.42 2.98
C ILE A 138 1.19 20.41 3.80
N ILE A 139 1.28 19.11 3.43
CA ILE A 139 0.61 18.03 4.15
C ILE A 139 1.04 18.01 5.62
N LYS A 140 2.35 18.02 5.88
CA LYS A 140 2.91 18.07 7.24
C LYS A 140 2.44 19.28 8.02
N ALA A 141 2.50 20.45 7.44
CA ALA A 141 2.06 21.69 8.12
C ALA A 141 0.56 21.65 8.48
N LEU A 142 -0.29 21.03 7.67
CA LEU A 142 -1.71 20.84 7.98
C LEU A 142 -1.93 19.81 9.08
N VAL A 143 -1.20 18.70 9.08
CA VAL A 143 -1.25 17.67 10.13
C VAL A 143 -0.75 18.25 11.46
N GLU A 144 0.35 19.01 11.48
CA GLU A 144 0.85 19.70 12.68
C GLU A 144 -0.16 20.71 13.26
N LYS A 145 -1.05 21.26 12.41
CA LYS A 145 -2.17 22.13 12.84
C LYS A 145 -3.41 21.36 13.26
N GLY A 146 -3.33 20.03 13.36
CA GLY A 146 -4.41 19.18 13.86
C GLY A 146 -5.37 18.64 12.80
N ALA A 147 -5.01 18.71 11.50
CA ALA A 147 -5.78 18.01 10.49
C ALA A 147 -5.59 16.49 10.66
N ASP A 148 -6.70 15.75 10.63
CA ASP A 148 -6.66 14.29 10.56
C ASP A 148 -6.01 13.85 9.23
N CYS A 149 -4.90 13.12 9.31
CA CYS A 149 -4.07 12.83 8.16
C CYS A 149 -4.79 11.96 7.13
N ALA A 150 -5.48 10.91 7.55
CA ALA A 150 -6.19 10.00 6.63
C ALA A 150 -7.29 10.75 5.88
N THR A 151 -8.11 11.52 6.59
CA THR A 151 -9.16 12.36 6.00
C THR A 151 -8.58 13.42 5.05
N LEU A 152 -7.46 14.03 5.41
CA LEU A 152 -6.78 15.02 4.57
C LEU A 152 -6.33 14.41 3.25
N LEU A 153 -5.65 13.26 3.30
CA LEU A 153 -5.17 12.55 2.12
C LEU A 153 -6.34 12.12 1.22
N ASP A 154 -7.41 11.57 1.80
CA ASP A 154 -8.61 11.20 1.04
C ASP A 154 -9.26 12.39 0.32
N LYS A 155 -9.37 13.55 0.99
CA LYS A 155 -9.90 14.76 0.38
C LYS A 155 -9.02 15.27 -0.78
N ILE A 156 -7.70 15.26 -0.60
CA ILE A 156 -6.76 15.68 -1.65
C ILE A 156 -6.89 14.75 -2.85
N VAL A 157 -6.81 13.44 -2.63
CA VAL A 157 -6.90 12.44 -3.71
C VAL A 157 -8.25 12.53 -4.42
N SER A 158 -9.36 12.63 -3.68
CA SER A 158 -10.69 12.79 -4.27
C SER A 158 -10.79 14.03 -5.15
N LYS A 159 -10.17 15.13 -4.73
CA LYS A 159 -10.14 16.37 -5.52
C LYS A 159 -9.28 16.22 -6.78
N LEU A 160 -8.12 15.57 -6.67
CA LEU A 160 -7.25 15.32 -7.81
C LEU A 160 -7.92 14.41 -8.84
N ARG A 161 -8.65 13.37 -8.40
CA ARG A 161 -9.40 12.47 -9.30
C ARG A 161 -10.49 13.17 -10.11
N THR A 162 -10.98 14.32 -9.65
CA THR A 162 -11.98 15.12 -10.38
C THR A 162 -11.35 16.16 -11.33
N ASP A 163 -10.03 16.36 -11.26
CA ASP A 163 -9.31 17.20 -12.20
C ASP A 163 -9.15 16.46 -13.55
N SER A 164 -9.45 17.11 -14.67
CA SER A 164 -9.45 16.48 -15.99
C SER A 164 -8.09 15.93 -16.40
N VAL A 165 -7.01 16.66 -16.11
CA VAL A 165 -5.64 16.22 -16.47
C VAL A 165 -5.23 15.01 -15.65
N VAL A 166 -5.55 15.01 -14.37
CA VAL A 166 -5.25 13.87 -13.48
C VAL A 166 -6.13 12.68 -13.84
N ALA A 167 -7.41 12.90 -14.13
CA ALA A 167 -8.33 11.84 -14.53
C ALA A 167 -7.87 11.14 -15.84
N ASP A 168 -7.42 11.90 -16.83
CA ASP A 168 -6.89 11.36 -18.08
C ASP A 168 -5.61 10.54 -17.86
N TYR A 169 -4.70 11.06 -17.04
CA TYR A 169 -3.48 10.32 -16.65
C TYR A 169 -3.82 9.01 -15.92
N MET A 170 -4.79 9.06 -15.02
CA MET A 170 -5.23 7.90 -14.24
C MET A 170 -5.93 6.84 -15.10
N ALA A 171 -6.74 7.26 -16.08
CA ALA A 171 -7.36 6.34 -17.02
C ALA A 171 -6.30 5.60 -17.85
N GLN A 172 -5.24 6.28 -18.28
CA GLN A 172 -4.10 5.65 -18.96
C GLN A 172 -3.37 4.66 -18.07
N TYR A 173 -3.13 5.01 -16.80
CA TYR A 173 -2.48 4.14 -15.83
C TYR A 173 -3.32 2.89 -15.51
N ALA A 174 -4.64 3.05 -15.32
CA ALA A 174 -5.55 1.93 -15.06
C ALA A 174 -5.60 0.93 -16.24
N ASN A 175 -5.56 1.42 -17.47
CA ASN A 175 -5.51 0.56 -18.67
C ASN A 175 -4.19 -0.24 -18.73
N HIS A 176 -3.07 0.33 -18.30
CA HIS A 176 -1.78 -0.38 -18.25
C HIS A 176 -1.69 -1.44 -17.15
N VAL A 177 -2.56 -1.37 -16.14
CA VAL A 177 -2.64 -2.37 -15.05
C VAL A 177 -3.58 -3.53 -15.43
N GLN A 178 -4.46 -3.33 -16.44
CA GLN A 178 -5.42 -4.34 -16.93
C GLN A 178 -4.89 -5.13 -18.13
N ASP A 179 -3.90 -4.63 -18.85
CA ASP A 179 -3.19 -5.30 -19.94
C ASP A 179 -1.96 -6.06 -19.44
#